data_113068776f158ca944e38cf3d1ce9abd
#
_entry.id   113068776f158ca944e38cf3d1ce9abd
#
_cell.length_a   1.000
_cell.length_b   1.000
_cell.length_c   1.000
_cell.angle_alpha   90.00
_cell.angle_beta   90.00
_cell.angle_gamma   90.00
#
_symmetry.space_group_name_H-M   'P 1'
#
loop_
_entity.id
_entity.type
_entity.pdbx_description
1 polymer ?
#
loop_
_entity_poly.entity_id
_entity_poly.type
_entity_poly.pdbx_seq_one_letter_code
_entity_poly.pdbx_strand_id
1 'polypeptide(L)'
;MTEEARVIWFTGLSGAGKTTLAEKLVCYLKNSGEKCELLDGDTVRNIFPQTGFSKKDRDEHVKRMGFLASMLERNGITVVASFISPYRESRDFVRKMCKNFIEVYVSTSLETCEKRDVKGLYKKARKGEITSFTGIDDPYEPPLNPELTIKTDNETVEESFEKLVGYLDKTTSQ
;
A
#
# COMPACT_ATOMS: atom_id res chain seq x y z
N MET A 1 -23.05 6.75 -15.20
CA MET A 1 -23.10 6.07 -13.88
C MET A 1 -21.86 6.48 -13.14
N THR A 2 -21.99 7.00 -11.93
CA THR A 2 -20.80 7.28 -11.09
C THR A 2 -20.24 5.94 -10.66
N GLU A 3 -18.97 5.66 -11.01
CA GLU A 3 -18.28 4.48 -10.53
C GLU A 3 -18.36 4.42 -9.00
N GLU A 4 -18.61 3.21 -8.43
CA GLU A 4 -18.62 3.06 -6.98
C GLU A 4 -17.20 3.29 -6.45
N ALA A 5 -17.08 4.13 -5.42
CA ALA A 5 -15.80 4.35 -4.76
C ALA A 5 -15.23 3.05 -4.19
N ARG A 6 -13.93 2.93 -4.18
CA ARG A 6 -13.19 1.73 -3.78
C ARG A 6 -11.94 2.08 -2.97
N VAL A 7 -11.44 1.12 -2.21
CA VAL A 7 -10.17 1.23 -1.49
C VAL A 7 -9.14 0.36 -2.19
N ILE A 8 -8.14 0.97 -2.80
CA ILE A 8 -7.02 0.29 -3.47
C ILE A 8 -5.83 0.34 -2.50
N TRP A 9 -5.56 -0.80 -1.87
CA TRP A 9 -4.59 -0.92 -0.78
C TRP A 9 -3.31 -1.59 -1.24
N PHE A 10 -2.25 -0.80 -1.40
CA PHE A 10 -0.93 -1.31 -1.72
C PHE A 10 -0.22 -1.80 -0.45
N THR A 11 0.29 -3.01 -0.48
CA THR A 11 1.13 -3.61 0.56
C THR A 11 2.41 -4.18 -0.04
N GLY A 12 3.48 -4.23 0.74
CA GLY A 12 4.80 -4.72 0.32
C GLY A 12 5.92 -4.07 1.12
N LEU A 13 7.14 -4.57 0.96
CA LEU A 13 8.33 -4.08 1.65
C LEU A 13 8.63 -2.60 1.35
N SER A 14 9.41 -1.96 2.22
CA SER A 14 9.98 -0.64 1.92
C SER A 14 10.83 -0.74 0.64
N GLY A 15 10.73 0.23 -0.27
CA GLY A 15 11.46 0.19 -1.55
C GLY A 15 10.87 -0.74 -2.61
N ALA A 16 9.73 -1.38 -2.37
CA ALA A 16 9.08 -2.25 -3.35
C ALA A 16 8.48 -1.49 -4.55
N GLY A 17 8.24 -0.18 -4.44
CA GLY A 17 7.65 0.64 -5.50
C GLY A 17 6.19 1.03 -5.28
N LYS A 18 5.64 0.79 -4.08
CA LYS A 18 4.24 1.10 -3.74
C LYS A 18 3.88 2.56 -3.97
N THR A 19 4.65 3.50 -3.42
CA THR A 19 4.38 4.94 -3.51
C THR A 19 4.40 5.41 -4.96
N THR A 20 5.36 4.97 -5.76
CA THR A 20 5.46 5.31 -7.18
C THR A 20 4.21 4.88 -7.94
N LEU A 21 3.75 3.63 -7.75
CA LEU A 21 2.54 3.12 -8.41
C LEU A 21 1.29 3.82 -7.90
N ALA A 22 1.21 4.08 -6.59
CA ALA A 22 0.07 4.77 -5.97
C ALA A 22 -0.08 6.21 -6.49
N GLU A 23 1.00 6.97 -6.58
CA GLU A 23 1.00 8.34 -7.11
C GLU A 23 0.59 8.38 -8.60
N LYS A 24 1.15 7.46 -9.42
CA LYS A 24 0.73 7.34 -10.83
C LYS A 24 -0.75 7.00 -10.94
N LEU A 25 -1.26 6.12 -10.08
CA LEU A 25 -2.67 5.74 -10.08
C LEU A 25 -3.57 6.93 -9.70
N VAL A 26 -3.22 7.69 -8.67
CA VAL A 26 -3.98 8.89 -8.29
C VAL A 26 -4.03 9.90 -9.44
N CYS A 27 -2.92 10.13 -10.13
CA CYS A 27 -2.90 10.99 -11.31
C CYS A 27 -3.83 10.46 -12.41
N TYR A 28 -3.79 9.16 -12.69
CA TYR A 28 -4.64 8.52 -13.69
C TYR A 28 -6.14 8.67 -13.36
N LEU A 29 -6.53 8.34 -12.12
CA LEU A 29 -7.92 8.43 -11.66
C LEU A 29 -8.44 9.88 -11.70
N LYS A 30 -7.65 10.84 -11.24
CA LYS A 30 -8.02 12.27 -11.30
C LYS A 30 -8.18 12.77 -12.74
N ASN A 31 -7.31 12.35 -13.64
CA ASN A 31 -7.43 12.70 -15.06
C ASN A 31 -8.67 12.09 -15.73
N SER A 32 -9.16 10.96 -15.21
CA SER A 32 -10.42 10.33 -15.63
C SER A 32 -11.65 10.96 -14.98
N GLY A 33 -11.47 11.97 -14.11
CA GLY A 33 -12.57 12.65 -13.40
C GLY A 33 -13.05 11.94 -12.13
N GLU A 34 -12.35 10.89 -11.68
CA GLU A 34 -12.68 10.17 -10.47
C GLU A 34 -12.22 10.94 -9.22
N LYS A 35 -13.10 11.05 -8.23
CA LYS A 35 -12.75 11.62 -6.92
C LYS A 35 -11.89 10.63 -6.16
N CYS A 36 -10.63 10.96 -5.91
CA CYS A 36 -9.73 10.08 -5.18
C CYS A 36 -8.79 10.83 -4.25
N GLU A 37 -8.37 10.13 -3.18
CA GLU A 37 -7.40 10.59 -2.21
C GLU A 37 -6.28 9.57 -2.02
N LEU A 38 -5.05 10.09 -1.80
CA LEU A 38 -3.88 9.30 -1.49
C LEU A 38 -3.68 9.25 0.03
N LEU A 39 -3.64 8.06 0.60
CA LEU A 39 -3.16 7.82 1.95
C LEU A 39 -1.78 7.15 1.88
N ASP A 40 -0.73 7.96 1.94
CA ASP A 40 0.66 7.48 1.94
C ASP A 40 1.21 7.36 3.37
N GLY A 41 1.90 6.25 3.66
CA GLY A 41 2.35 5.92 5.00
C GLY A 41 3.34 6.92 5.59
N ASP A 42 4.22 7.50 4.78
CA ASP A 42 5.21 8.48 5.25
C ASP A 42 4.52 9.81 5.56
N THR A 43 3.64 10.27 4.67
CA THR A 43 2.88 11.51 4.85
C THR A 43 2.02 11.45 6.10
N VAL A 44 1.30 10.34 6.29
CA VAL A 44 0.42 10.15 7.45
C VAL A 44 1.21 10.07 8.76
N ARG A 45 2.38 9.40 8.78
CA ARG A 45 3.24 9.36 9.97
C ARG A 45 3.76 10.72 10.39
N ASN A 46 3.99 11.62 9.45
CA ASN A 46 4.40 13.00 9.75
C ASN A 46 3.28 13.79 10.46
N ILE A 47 2.02 13.47 10.15
CA ILE A 47 0.85 14.09 10.79
C ILE A 47 0.58 13.49 12.17
N PHE A 48 0.88 12.18 12.34
CA PHE A 48 0.69 11.44 13.61
C PHE A 48 2.05 11.02 14.20
N PRO A 49 2.85 11.95 14.76
CA PRO A 49 4.25 11.71 15.12
C PRO A 49 4.46 10.70 16.26
N GLN A 50 3.43 10.39 17.03
CA GLN A 50 3.51 9.43 18.15
C GLN A 50 3.27 7.97 17.72
N THR A 51 3.24 7.68 16.43
CA THR A 51 3.09 6.31 15.94
C THR A 51 4.41 5.57 16.08
N GLY A 52 4.50 4.63 17.01
CA GLY A 52 5.66 3.77 17.23
C GLY A 52 5.86 2.73 16.10
N PHE A 53 6.84 1.85 16.29
CA PHE A 53 7.21 0.79 15.32
C PHE A 53 7.05 -0.62 15.88
N SER A 54 6.55 -0.78 17.12
CA SER A 54 6.20 -2.11 17.65
C SER A 54 5.12 -2.76 16.78
N LYS A 55 4.97 -4.08 16.90
CA LYS A 55 3.88 -4.80 16.21
C LYS A 55 2.52 -4.16 16.52
N LYS A 56 2.27 -3.88 17.79
CA LYS A 56 1.03 -3.24 18.24
C LYS A 56 0.82 -1.87 17.60
N ASP A 57 1.84 -1.03 17.59
CA ASP A 57 1.76 0.32 17.00
C ASP A 57 1.45 0.26 15.51
N ARG A 58 2.07 -0.70 14.79
CA ARG A 58 1.82 -0.91 13.37
C ARG A 58 0.41 -1.40 13.09
N ASP A 59 -0.07 -2.36 13.89
CA ASP A 59 -1.44 -2.87 13.78
C ASP A 59 -2.48 -1.78 14.02
N GLU A 60 -2.30 -0.99 15.07
CA GLU A 60 -3.18 0.14 15.39
C GLU A 60 -3.14 1.19 14.29
N HIS A 61 -1.96 1.51 13.76
CA HIS A 61 -1.82 2.48 12.68
C HIS A 61 -2.55 2.01 11.42
N VAL A 62 -2.36 0.77 10.99
CA VAL A 62 -3.04 0.19 9.82
C VAL A 62 -4.56 0.20 10.03
N LYS A 63 -5.06 -0.17 11.21
CA LYS A 63 -6.49 -0.14 11.52
C LYS A 63 -7.08 1.27 11.49
N ARG A 64 -6.34 2.28 12.00
CA ARG A 64 -6.75 3.70 11.92
C ARG A 64 -6.84 4.18 10.48
N MET A 65 -5.85 3.84 9.66
CA MET A 65 -5.84 4.20 8.24
C MET A 65 -6.95 3.48 7.47
N GLY A 66 -7.21 2.22 7.80
CA GLY A 66 -8.34 1.47 7.27
C GLY A 66 -9.69 2.11 7.60
N PHE A 67 -9.87 2.61 8.83
CA PHE A 67 -11.07 3.35 9.21
C PHE A 67 -11.25 4.63 8.39
N LEU A 68 -10.18 5.43 8.23
CA LEU A 68 -10.21 6.62 7.39
C LEU A 68 -10.53 6.29 5.92
N ALA A 69 -9.89 5.26 5.38
CA ALA A 69 -10.16 4.79 4.03
C ALA A 69 -11.62 4.38 3.84
N SER A 70 -12.17 3.59 4.78
CA SER A 70 -13.57 3.16 4.72
C SER A 70 -14.55 4.32 4.84
N MET A 71 -14.21 5.35 5.59
CA MET A 71 -15.02 6.56 5.74
C MET A 71 -15.05 7.38 4.44
N LEU A 72 -13.91 7.53 3.77
CA LEU A 72 -13.82 8.22 2.47
C LEU A 72 -14.59 7.44 1.40
N GLU A 73 -14.40 6.13 1.33
CA GLU A 73 -15.12 5.24 0.41
C GLU A 73 -16.64 5.38 0.55
N ARG A 74 -17.17 5.34 1.78
CA ARG A 74 -18.64 5.52 2.03
C ARG A 74 -19.17 6.88 1.58
N ASN A 75 -18.28 7.87 1.44
CA ASN A 75 -18.63 9.21 0.95
C ASN A 75 -18.30 9.41 -0.54
N GLY A 76 -18.13 8.34 -1.29
CA GLY A 76 -17.93 8.38 -2.74
C GLY A 76 -16.55 8.85 -3.18
N ILE A 77 -15.53 8.66 -2.34
CA ILE A 77 -14.13 9.00 -2.63
C ILE A 77 -13.32 7.71 -2.71
N THR A 78 -12.77 7.42 -3.87
CA THR A 78 -11.80 6.31 -4.03
C THR A 78 -10.53 6.61 -3.25
N VAL A 79 -10.05 5.63 -2.51
CA VAL A 79 -8.83 5.75 -1.71
C VAL A 79 -7.73 4.90 -2.32
N VAL A 80 -6.59 5.53 -2.57
CA VAL A 80 -5.35 4.85 -2.91
C VAL A 80 -4.46 4.87 -1.68
N ALA A 81 -4.31 3.72 -1.03
CA ALA A 81 -3.55 3.58 0.21
C ALA A 81 -2.20 2.90 -0.04
N SER A 82 -1.11 3.47 0.44
CA SER A 82 0.26 2.95 0.27
C SER A 82 0.92 2.76 1.62
N PHE A 83 0.90 1.53 2.13
CA PHE A 83 1.48 1.16 3.43
C PHE A 83 2.26 -0.15 3.32
N ILE A 84 3.31 -0.32 4.11
CA ILE A 84 3.94 -1.64 4.27
C ILE A 84 2.89 -2.64 4.76
N SER A 85 2.13 -2.27 5.80
CA SER A 85 1.06 -3.08 6.42
C SER A 85 1.47 -4.57 6.53
N PRO A 86 2.48 -4.90 7.37
CA PRO A 86 3.21 -6.16 7.27
C PRO A 86 2.41 -7.38 7.71
N TYR A 87 1.35 -7.20 8.50
CA TYR A 87 0.61 -8.31 9.10
C TYR A 87 -0.72 -8.56 8.41
N ARG A 88 -1.02 -9.83 8.10
CA ARG A 88 -2.27 -10.24 7.45
C ARG A 88 -3.49 -9.85 8.26
N GLU A 89 -3.45 -10.08 9.57
CA GLU A 89 -4.55 -9.77 10.48
C GLU A 89 -5.03 -8.32 10.36
N SER A 90 -4.09 -7.36 10.30
CA SER A 90 -4.43 -5.94 10.17
C SER A 90 -5.06 -5.64 8.81
N ARG A 91 -4.54 -6.22 7.72
CA ARG A 91 -5.09 -6.04 6.38
C ARG A 91 -6.47 -6.67 6.25
N ASP A 92 -6.67 -7.87 6.81
CA ASP A 92 -7.97 -8.54 6.84
C ASP A 92 -9.00 -7.74 7.65
N PHE A 93 -8.57 -7.10 8.72
CA PHE A 93 -9.41 -6.19 9.49
C PHE A 93 -9.85 -4.98 8.65
N VAL A 94 -8.93 -4.36 7.90
CA VAL A 94 -9.24 -3.24 6.99
C VAL A 94 -10.20 -3.70 5.89
N ARG A 95 -9.94 -4.84 5.27
CA ARG A 95 -10.81 -5.43 4.23
C ARG A 95 -12.26 -5.56 4.70
N LYS A 96 -12.47 -5.98 5.95
CA LYS A 96 -13.83 -6.13 6.53
C LYS A 96 -14.54 -4.81 6.78
N MET A 97 -13.80 -3.70 6.90
CA MET A 97 -14.39 -2.36 7.09
C MET A 97 -14.81 -1.71 5.78
N CYS A 98 -14.19 -2.08 4.67
CA CYS A 98 -14.42 -1.49 3.35
C CYS A 98 -15.45 -2.31 2.57
N LYS A 99 -16.22 -1.64 1.72
CA LYS A 99 -17.21 -2.28 0.84
C LYS A 99 -16.54 -2.87 -0.40
N ASN A 100 -15.68 -2.08 -1.05
CA ASN A 100 -14.98 -2.42 -2.29
C ASN A 100 -13.48 -2.33 -2.05
N PHE A 101 -12.89 -3.40 -1.48
CA PHE A 101 -11.48 -3.45 -1.13
C PHE A 101 -10.68 -4.23 -2.18
N ILE A 102 -9.63 -3.61 -2.70
CA ILE A 102 -8.69 -4.21 -3.67
C ILE A 102 -7.31 -4.20 -3.03
N GLU A 103 -6.80 -5.38 -2.68
CA GLU A 103 -5.46 -5.56 -2.15
C GLU A 103 -4.47 -5.73 -3.31
N VAL A 104 -3.53 -4.80 -3.42
CA VAL A 104 -2.45 -4.86 -4.42
C VAL A 104 -1.15 -5.21 -3.70
N TYR A 105 -0.69 -6.42 -3.92
CA TYR A 105 0.59 -6.89 -3.39
C TYR A 105 1.72 -6.52 -4.35
N VAL A 106 2.56 -5.57 -3.92
CA VAL A 106 3.81 -5.23 -4.62
C VAL A 106 4.90 -6.19 -4.14
N SER A 107 5.00 -7.32 -4.83
CA SER A 107 5.91 -8.42 -4.53
C SER A 107 7.29 -8.11 -5.10
N THR A 108 8.21 -7.73 -4.23
CA THR A 108 9.60 -7.45 -4.57
C THR A 108 10.48 -8.20 -3.60
N SER A 109 11.53 -8.85 -4.08
CA SER A 109 12.46 -9.55 -3.21
C SER A 109 13.14 -8.59 -2.24
N LEU A 110 13.46 -9.10 -1.04
CA LEU A 110 14.19 -8.32 -0.04
C LEU A 110 15.53 -7.82 -0.60
N GLU A 111 16.22 -8.67 -1.35
CA GLU A 111 17.49 -8.33 -1.99
C GLU A 111 17.34 -7.12 -2.95
N THR A 112 16.31 -7.10 -3.77
CA THR A 112 16.04 -5.99 -4.68
C THR A 112 15.67 -4.72 -3.90
N CYS A 113 14.86 -4.82 -2.84
CA CYS A 113 14.54 -3.69 -1.98
C CYS A 113 15.78 -3.12 -1.28
N GLU A 114 16.67 -3.99 -0.77
CA GLU A 114 17.95 -3.58 -0.16
C GLU A 114 18.89 -2.90 -1.16
N LYS A 115 18.99 -3.42 -2.40
CA LYS A 115 19.78 -2.80 -3.47
C LYS A 115 19.26 -1.41 -3.83
N ARG A 116 17.96 -1.25 -3.88
CA ARG A 116 17.33 0.06 -4.16
C ARG A 116 17.54 1.05 -3.01
N ASP A 117 17.31 0.60 -1.80
CA ASP A 117 17.42 1.32 -0.51
C ASP A 117 17.23 2.84 -0.62
N VAL A 118 16.14 3.26 -1.28
CA VAL A 118 15.87 4.64 -1.69
C VAL A 118 15.94 5.63 -0.53
N LYS A 119 15.61 5.16 0.68
CA LYS A 119 15.61 5.98 1.91
C LYS A 119 16.83 5.74 2.81
N GLY A 120 17.73 4.84 2.43
CA GLY A 120 18.89 4.42 3.26
C GLY A 120 18.51 3.66 4.53
N LEU A 121 17.27 3.17 4.62
CA LEU A 121 16.75 2.53 5.85
C LEU A 121 17.25 1.11 6.03
N TYR A 122 17.43 0.34 4.94
CA TYR A 122 18.01 -1.01 4.99
C TYR A 122 19.45 -0.98 5.50
N LYS A 123 20.24 -0.04 5.00
CA LYS A 123 21.62 0.15 5.45
C LYS A 123 21.69 0.46 6.95
N LYS A 124 20.78 1.29 7.45
CA LYS A 124 20.68 1.62 8.88
C LYS A 124 20.21 0.42 9.71
N ALA A 125 19.22 -0.34 9.21
CA ALA A 125 18.74 -1.55 9.89
C ALA A 125 19.85 -2.62 9.98
N ARG A 126 20.60 -2.85 8.90
CA ARG A 126 21.72 -3.80 8.89
C ARG A 126 22.86 -3.40 9.85
N LYS A 127 23.03 -2.10 10.12
CA LYS A 127 23.98 -1.59 11.12
C LYS A 127 23.44 -1.61 12.55
N GLY A 128 22.20 -2.01 12.76
CA GLY A 128 21.54 -1.97 14.07
C GLY A 128 21.14 -0.56 14.56
N GLU A 129 21.20 0.43 13.69
CA GLU A 129 20.79 1.81 13.98
C GLU A 129 19.25 1.94 14.04
N ILE A 130 18.53 1.04 13.36
CA ILE A 130 17.08 0.91 13.38
C ILE A 130 16.74 -0.52 13.77
N THR A 131 15.85 -0.68 14.74
CA THR A 131 15.34 -1.98 15.20
C THR A 131 13.89 -2.18 14.74
N SER A 132 13.41 -3.41 14.75
CA SER A 132 12.05 -3.77 14.33
C SER A 132 11.76 -3.33 12.89
N PHE A 133 12.73 -3.50 11.99
CA PHE A 133 12.59 -3.12 10.59
C PHE A 133 12.01 -4.28 9.79
N THR A 134 10.87 -4.04 9.14
CA THR A 134 10.16 -5.06 8.36
C THR A 134 11.03 -5.64 7.24
N GLY A 135 11.19 -6.94 7.23
CA GLY A 135 12.01 -7.69 6.28
C GLY A 135 13.43 -7.97 6.77
N ILE A 136 13.92 -7.33 7.83
CA ILE A 136 15.24 -7.57 8.42
C ILE A 136 15.12 -8.31 9.75
N ASP A 137 14.66 -7.64 10.79
CA ASP A 137 14.47 -8.17 12.14
C ASP A 137 13.00 -8.26 12.57
N ASP A 138 12.09 -7.84 11.70
CA ASP A 138 10.64 -7.95 11.88
C ASP A 138 10.00 -8.57 10.61
N PRO A 139 8.99 -9.46 10.74
CA PRO A 139 8.45 -10.18 9.59
C PRO A 139 7.57 -9.30 8.70
N TYR A 140 7.53 -9.67 7.43
CA TYR A 140 6.48 -9.30 6.49
C TYR A 140 5.70 -10.55 6.11
N GLU A 141 4.40 -10.52 6.30
CA GLU A 141 3.48 -11.61 5.95
C GLU A 141 2.84 -11.33 4.59
N PRO A 142 3.29 -11.98 3.49
CA PRO A 142 2.68 -11.82 2.17
C PRO A 142 1.18 -12.12 2.21
N PRO A 143 0.34 -11.38 1.46
CA PRO A 143 -1.07 -11.70 1.32
C PRO A 143 -1.26 -13.12 0.78
N LEU A 144 -2.31 -13.81 1.24
CA LEU A 144 -2.64 -15.15 0.74
C LEU A 144 -3.43 -15.08 -0.57
N ASN A 145 -4.35 -14.14 -0.68
CA ASN A 145 -5.26 -13.99 -1.81
C ASN A 145 -5.44 -12.50 -2.16
N PRO A 146 -4.38 -11.80 -2.60
CA PRO A 146 -4.52 -10.43 -3.07
C PRO A 146 -5.29 -10.39 -4.39
N GLU A 147 -6.06 -9.36 -4.65
CA GLU A 147 -6.74 -9.16 -5.92
C GLU A 147 -5.75 -8.98 -7.06
N LEU A 148 -4.60 -8.35 -6.80
CA LEU A 148 -3.53 -8.18 -7.78
C LEU A 148 -2.16 -8.36 -7.13
N THR A 149 -1.27 -9.09 -7.82
CA THR A 149 0.16 -9.17 -7.48
C THR A 149 0.99 -8.55 -8.60
N ILE A 150 1.84 -7.59 -8.25
CA ILE A 150 2.78 -6.93 -9.15
C ILE A 150 4.20 -7.28 -8.72
N LYS A 151 5.00 -7.84 -9.64
CA LYS A 151 6.39 -8.26 -9.38
C LYS A 151 7.36 -7.24 -9.95
N THR A 152 7.85 -6.32 -9.13
CA THR A 152 8.72 -5.22 -9.59
C THR A 152 10.19 -5.55 -9.67
N ASP A 153 10.60 -6.80 -9.41
CA ASP A 153 12.01 -7.23 -9.53
C ASP A 153 12.53 -7.11 -10.97
N ASN A 154 11.69 -7.48 -11.94
CA ASN A 154 12.05 -7.57 -13.35
C ASN A 154 11.10 -6.80 -14.26
N GLU A 155 10.30 -5.88 -13.71
CA GLU A 155 9.35 -5.08 -14.47
C GLU A 155 9.70 -3.60 -14.34
N THR A 156 9.48 -2.87 -15.40
CA THR A 156 9.52 -1.40 -15.36
C THR A 156 8.30 -0.85 -14.60
N VAL A 157 8.37 0.40 -14.20
CA VAL A 157 7.24 1.08 -13.56
C VAL A 157 6.04 1.12 -14.49
N GLU A 158 6.28 1.34 -15.79
CA GLU A 158 5.26 1.40 -16.84
C GLU A 158 4.54 0.06 -17.00
N GLU A 159 5.28 -1.04 -17.13
CA GLU A 159 4.71 -2.40 -17.23
C GLU A 159 3.88 -2.76 -15.99
N SER A 160 4.38 -2.45 -14.82
CA SER A 160 3.67 -2.65 -13.56
C SER A 160 2.39 -1.81 -13.48
N PHE A 161 2.45 -0.57 -13.96
CA PHE A 161 1.31 0.34 -13.97
C PHE A 161 0.24 -0.09 -14.98
N GLU A 162 0.62 -0.54 -16.20
CA GLU A 162 -0.31 -1.09 -17.19
C GLU A 162 -1.08 -2.29 -16.65
N LYS A 163 -0.41 -3.19 -15.92
CA LYS A 163 -1.08 -4.31 -15.24
C LYS A 163 -2.11 -3.86 -14.22
N LEU A 164 -1.76 -2.83 -13.44
CA LEU A 164 -2.65 -2.25 -12.43
C LEU A 164 -3.90 -1.66 -13.07
N VAL A 165 -3.74 -0.79 -14.06
CA VAL A 165 -4.86 -0.16 -14.77
C VAL A 165 -5.70 -1.21 -15.49
N GLY A 166 -5.08 -2.14 -16.21
CA GLY A 166 -5.78 -3.21 -16.91
C GLY A 166 -6.59 -4.14 -15.99
N TYR A 167 -6.20 -4.29 -14.73
CA TYR A 167 -6.99 -4.98 -13.71
C TYR A 167 -8.21 -4.13 -13.28
N LEU A 168 -7.97 -2.85 -12.96
CA LEU A 168 -9.02 -1.95 -12.48
C LEU A 168 -10.11 -1.72 -13.53
N ASP A 169 -9.75 -1.53 -14.79
CA ASP A 169 -10.70 -1.32 -15.89
C ASP A 169 -11.61 -2.53 -16.11
N LYS A 170 -11.09 -3.75 -15.93
CA LYS A 170 -11.90 -4.99 -16.04
C LYS A 170 -12.89 -5.14 -14.89
N THR A 171 -12.54 -4.67 -13.70
CA THR A 171 -13.43 -4.77 -12.52
C THR A 171 -14.52 -3.69 -12.53
N THR A 172 -14.31 -2.60 -13.24
CA THR A 172 -15.30 -1.50 -13.40
C THR A 172 -16.35 -1.83 -14.46
N SER A 173 -16.04 -2.75 -15.39
CA SER A 173 -16.92 -3.10 -16.53
C SER A 173 -17.92 -4.24 -16.23
N GLN A 174 -17.95 -4.74 -15.00
CA GLN A 174 -18.88 -5.77 -14.53
C GLN A 174 -19.94 -5.17 -13.59
#